data_c3a85297bc7b5383c25dee4903d97072
#
_entry.id   c3a85297bc7b5383c25dee4903d97072
#
_cell.length_a   1.000
_cell.length_b   1.000
_cell.length_c   1.000
_cell.angle_alpha   90.00
_cell.angle_beta   90.00
_cell.angle_gamma   90.00
#
_symmetry.space_group_name_H-M   'P 1'
#
loop_
_entity.id
_entity.type
_entity.pdbx_description
1 polymer ?
#
loop_
_entity_poly.entity_id
_entity_poly.type
_entity_poly.pdbx_seq_one_letter_code
_entity_poly.pdbx_strand_id
1 'polypeptide(L)'
;MVLSMIGCAKKYQVDYDGEKELWSGAKDSYRAGSTVTIYYTLIISDADLTFRIDGEKVSALWKEGKGYRLRFVMPEHDVKITTEVVESMMYMGE
;
A
#
# COMPACT_ATOMS: atom_id res chain seq x y z
N MET A 1 0.74 -33.17 -13.39
CA MET A 1 0.71 -32.74 -13.25
C MET A 1 0.74 -32.00 -12.69
N VAL A 2 0.59 -31.57 -12.53
CA VAL A 2 0.45 -30.84 -12.13
C VAL A 2 0.96 -30.30 -11.51
N LEU A 3 1.23 -30.20 -11.40
CA LEU A 3 1.60 -29.61 -10.90
C LEU A 3 2.01 -28.73 -10.85
N SER A 4 2.30 -28.69 -11.15
CA SER A 4 2.72 -27.89 -11.17
C SER A 4 2.25 -26.86 -10.97
N MET A 5 1.76 -26.68 -11.18
CA MET A 5 1.26 -25.73 -11.05
C MET A 5 1.33 -25.19 -10.01
N ILE A 6 1.43 -25.64 -9.58
CA ILE A 6 1.63 -25.35 -8.50
C ILE A 6 2.50 -24.40 -8.31
N GLY A 7 3.47 -24.70 -8.42
CA GLY A 7 4.41 -23.75 -8.20
C GLY A 7 4.23 -22.58 -8.97
N CYS A 8 3.28 -22.61 -9.65
CA CYS A 8 3.07 -21.56 -10.52
C CYS A 8 2.63 -20.30 -9.88
N ALA A 9 2.47 -20.28 -8.61
CA ALA A 9 2.16 -19.04 -7.96
C ALA A 9 3.36 -18.12 -8.12
N LYS A 10 3.29 -17.25 -9.08
CA LYS A 10 4.33 -16.28 -9.32
C LYS A 10 4.25 -15.16 -8.30
N LYS A 11 5.41 -14.60 -8.00
CA LYS A 11 5.48 -13.41 -7.18
C LYS A 11 5.65 -12.19 -8.06
N TYR A 12 5.02 -11.12 -7.64
CA TYR A 12 5.12 -9.85 -8.33
C TYR A 12 5.63 -8.79 -7.37
N GLN A 13 6.31 -7.81 -7.90
CA GLN A 13 6.99 -6.80 -7.11
C GLN A 13 6.03 -5.72 -6.65
N VAL A 14 6.30 -5.15 -5.49
CA VAL A 14 5.59 -3.97 -5.03
C VAL A 14 6.59 -2.84 -4.91
N ASP A 15 6.31 -1.76 -5.62
CA ASP A 15 7.13 -0.56 -5.59
C ASP A 15 6.46 0.41 -4.62
N TYR A 16 7.15 0.78 -3.57
CA TYR A 16 6.60 1.68 -2.55
C TYR A 16 7.00 3.12 -2.79
N ASP A 17 7.45 3.44 -3.99
CA ASP A 17 7.81 4.79 -4.38
C ASP A 17 8.87 5.38 -3.45
N GLY A 18 9.82 4.54 -3.05
CA GLY A 18 10.93 4.98 -2.20
C GLY A 18 10.59 5.06 -0.72
N GLU A 19 9.38 4.64 -0.34
CA GLU A 19 8.94 4.78 1.04
C GLU A 19 8.72 3.46 1.75
N LYS A 20 9.39 2.41 1.32
CA LYS A 20 9.14 1.10 1.92
C LYS A 20 9.35 1.10 3.43
N GLU A 21 10.31 1.86 3.91
CA GLU A 21 10.60 1.89 5.34
C GLU A 21 9.47 2.49 6.16
N LEU A 22 8.57 3.23 5.54
CA LEU A 22 7.42 3.80 6.22
C LEU A 22 6.25 2.81 6.32
N TRP A 23 6.37 1.67 5.63
CA TRP A 23 5.32 0.67 5.64
C TRP A 23 5.73 -0.51 6.51
N SER A 24 5.02 -0.72 7.60
CA SER A 24 5.27 -1.84 8.48
C SER A 24 4.70 -3.12 7.88
N GLY A 25 5.49 -4.18 7.89
CA GLY A 25 5.07 -5.46 7.34
C GLY A 25 5.21 -5.58 5.85
N ALA A 26 5.83 -4.59 5.20
CA ALA A 26 5.94 -4.56 3.75
C ALA A 26 7.05 -5.48 3.26
N LYS A 27 6.76 -6.20 2.20
CA LYS A 27 7.74 -7.05 1.53
C LYS A 27 7.94 -6.56 0.11
N ASP A 28 9.04 -6.95 -0.50
CA ASP A 28 9.34 -6.54 -1.87
C ASP A 28 8.45 -7.20 -2.89
N SER A 29 7.94 -8.40 -2.59
CA SER A 29 7.10 -9.13 -3.54
C SER A 29 6.10 -9.97 -2.80
N TYR A 30 5.02 -10.30 -3.50
CA TYR A 30 3.96 -11.15 -2.97
C TYR A 30 3.44 -12.04 -4.07
N ARG A 31 2.92 -13.19 -3.68
CA ARG A 31 2.29 -14.09 -4.65
C ARG A 31 0.98 -13.50 -5.13
N ALA A 32 0.70 -13.69 -6.40
CA ALA A 32 -0.59 -13.29 -6.95
C ALA A 32 -1.70 -14.00 -6.18
N GLY A 33 -2.76 -13.28 -5.88
CA GLY A 33 -3.89 -13.83 -5.14
C GLY A 33 -3.78 -13.77 -3.64
N SER A 34 -2.59 -13.45 -3.11
CA SER A 34 -2.46 -13.35 -1.66
C SER A 34 -2.99 -12.01 -1.18
N THR A 35 -3.44 -12.00 0.07
CA THR A 35 -3.90 -10.75 0.68
C THR A 35 -2.71 -10.04 1.29
N VAL A 36 -2.49 -8.82 0.86
CA VAL A 36 -1.40 -7.98 1.37
C VAL A 36 -1.99 -7.04 2.41
N THR A 37 -1.40 -7.05 3.60
CA THR A 37 -1.83 -6.15 4.68
C THR A 37 -0.60 -5.46 5.20
N ILE A 38 -0.53 -4.14 5.03
CA ILE A 38 0.61 -3.35 5.45
C ILE A 38 0.11 -2.09 6.12
N TYR A 39 0.96 -1.48 6.93
CA TYR A 39 0.57 -0.33 7.73
C TYR A 39 1.50 0.84 7.46
N TYR A 40 0.93 1.97 7.08
CA TYR A 40 1.70 3.18 6.86
C TYR A 40 1.88 3.87 8.21
N THR A 41 3.12 3.99 8.64
CA THR A 41 3.43 4.40 10.01
C THR A 41 3.65 5.90 10.17
N LEU A 42 3.79 6.62 9.08
CA LEU A 42 3.99 8.06 9.17
C LEU A 42 2.68 8.76 9.50
N ILE A 43 2.69 9.53 10.56
CA ILE A 43 1.50 10.24 11.01
C ILE A 43 1.75 11.73 10.81
N ILE A 44 0.88 12.38 10.05
CA ILE A 44 1.02 13.78 9.75
C ILE A 44 -0.24 14.49 10.23
N SER A 45 -0.05 15.45 11.13
CA SER A 45 -1.16 16.25 11.62
C SER A 45 -1.60 17.25 10.57
N ASP A 46 -2.86 17.55 10.56
CA ASP A 46 -3.41 18.60 9.69
C ASP A 46 -3.20 18.33 8.20
N ALA A 47 -3.20 17.07 7.84
CA ALA A 47 -3.07 16.69 6.44
C ALA A 47 -3.89 15.43 6.19
N ASP A 48 -4.37 15.32 4.98
CA ASP A 48 -5.05 14.13 4.53
C ASP A 48 -4.09 13.29 3.72
N LEU A 49 -4.12 11.99 3.95
CA LEU A 49 -3.30 11.08 3.19
C LEU A 49 -4.16 10.34 2.19
N THR A 50 -3.69 10.31 0.96
CA THR A 50 -4.35 9.59 -0.12
C THR A 50 -3.40 8.51 -0.58
N PHE A 51 -3.88 7.27 -0.59
CA PHE A 51 -3.08 6.14 -1.04
C PHE A 51 -3.61 5.68 -2.39
N ARG A 52 -2.68 5.35 -3.28
CA ARG A 52 -3.04 4.87 -4.61
C ARG A 52 -2.27 3.60 -4.92
N ILE A 53 -2.93 2.68 -5.59
CA ILE A 53 -2.29 1.48 -6.12
C ILE A 53 -2.44 1.57 -7.62
N ASP A 54 -1.31 1.62 -8.33
CA ASP A 54 -1.28 1.76 -9.79
C ASP A 54 -2.10 2.96 -10.25
N GLY A 55 -2.05 4.03 -9.46
CA GLY A 55 -2.74 5.27 -9.80
C GLY A 55 -4.19 5.35 -9.37
N GLU A 56 -4.74 4.25 -8.86
CA GLU A 56 -6.12 4.25 -8.41
C GLU A 56 -6.20 4.48 -6.92
N LYS A 57 -7.07 5.39 -6.53
CA LYS A 57 -7.25 5.74 -5.13
C LYS A 57 -7.83 4.56 -4.38
N VAL A 58 -7.25 4.26 -3.23
CA VAL A 58 -7.74 3.18 -2.38
C VAL A 58 -7.93 3.70 -0.97
N SER A 59 -8.80 3.03 -0.23
CA SER A 59 -9.08 3.41 1.14
C SER A 59 -8.13 2.71 2.08
N ALA A 60 -7.67 3.45 3.09
CA ALA A 60 -6.89 2.88 4.16
C ALA A 60 -7.64 3.12 5.46
N LEU A 61 -7.51 2.18 6.38
CA LEU A 61 -8.23 2.24 7.63
C LEU A 61 -7.26 2.57 8.76
N TRP A 62 -7.59 3.59 9.52
CA TRP A 62 -6.75 3.97 10.65
C TRP A 62 -6.82 2.90 11.74
N LYS A 63 -5.66 2.48 12.21
CA LYS A 63 -5.56 1.51 13.30
C LYS A 63 -4.71 2.11 14.40
N GLU A 64 -5.29 2.27 15.56
CA GLU A 64 -4.61 2.87 16.68
C GLU A 64 -3.35 2.09 17.04
N GLY A 65 -2.24 2.77 17.20
CA GLY A 65 -0.98 2.11 17.52
C GLY A 65 -0.25 1.52 16.35
N LYS A 66 -0.85 1.50 15.16
CA LYS A 66 -0.23 0.88 14.00
C LYS A 66 -0.13 1.80 12.78
N GLY A 67 -1.07 2.71 12.62
CA GLY A 67 -1.09 3.60 11.48
C GLY A 67 -2.22 3.26 10.52
N TYR A 68 -2.04 3.64 9.27
CA TYR A 68 -3.09 3.39 8.27
C TYR A 68 -2.89 2.01 7.66
N ARG A 69 -3.90 1.17 7.79
CA ARG A 69 -3.84 -0.18 7.23
C ARG A 69 -4.30 -0.16 5.78
N LEU A 70 -3.43 -0.63 4.91
CA LEU A 70 -3.76 -0.82 3.52
C LEU A 70 -3.83 -2.31 3.25
N ARG A 71 -4.95 -2.76 2.70
CA ARG A 71 -5.16 -4.18 2.43
C ARG A 71 -5.65 -4.34 1.01
N PHE A 72 -5.03 -5.23 0.28
CA PHE A 72 -5.45 -5.51 -1.09
C PHE A 72 -5.03 -6.93 -1.46
N VAL A 73 -5.64 -7.44 -2.53
CA VAL A 73 -5.27 -8.75 -3.07
C VAL A 73 -4.24 -8.52 -4.17
N MET A 74 -3.12 -9.22 -4.09
CA MET A 74 -2.04 -9.04 -5.05
C MET A 74 -2.51 -9.47 -6.44
N PRO A 75 -2.44 -8.58 -7.42
CA PRO A 75 -2.83 -8.95 -8.78
C PRO A 75 -1.72 -9.72 -9.48
N GLU A 76 -1.95 -10.07 -10.73
CA GLU A 76 -1.00 -10.83 -11.50
C GLU A 76 -0.07 -9.91 -12.29
N HIS A 77 0.38 -8.85 -11.66
CA HIS A 77 1.34 -7.93 -12.24
C HIS A 77 1.98 -7.13 -11.11
N ASP A 78 3.11 -6.50 -11.40
CA ASP A 78 3.77 -5.65 -10.42
C ASP A 78 2.89 -4.45 -10.13
N VAL A 79 2.92 -3.98 -8.89
CA VAL A 79 2.10 -2.84 -8.50
C VAL A 79 2.97 -1.74 -7.93
N LYS A 80 2.45 -0.53 -7.97
CA LYS A 80 3.12 0.62 -7.38
C LYS A 80 2.16 1.29 -6.40
N ILE A 81 2.63 1.46 -5.17
CA ILE A 81 1.86 2.12 -4.12
C ILE A 81 2.43 3.51 -3.93
N THR A 82 1.60 4.52 -4.04
CA THR A 82 2.02 5.89 -3.81
C THR A 82 1.18 6.52 -2.71
N THR A 83 1.77 7.45 -2.01
CA THR A 83 1.10 8.17 -0.94
C THR A 83 1.17 9.65 -1.25
N GLU A 84 0.03 10.29 -1.20
CA GLU A 84 -0.05 11.71 -1.46
C GLU A 84 -0.49 12.41 -0.19
N VAL A 85 0.24 13.45 0.21
CA VAL A 85 -0.10 14.24 1.38
C VAL A 85 -0.79 15.50 0.89
N VAL A 86 -2.03 15.71 1.33
CA VAL A 86 -2.78 16.89 0.97
C VAL A 86 -2.98 17.70 2.24
N GLU A 87 -2.37 18.87 2.28
CA GLU A 87 -2.50 19.71 3.45
C GLU A 87 -3.87 20.35 3.49
N SER A 88 -4.48 20.22 4.64
CA SER A 88 -5.84 20.68 4.73
C SER A 88 -5.98 22.13 5.05
N MET A 89 -4.95 22.88 5.11
CA MET A 89 -5.06 24.15 5.39
C MET A 89 -5.41 25.04 4.49
N MET A 90 -5.67 25.03 4.13
CA MET A 90 -5.87 25.83 3.40
C MET A 90 -6.66 26.72 3.68
N TYR A 91 -6.75 26.94 4.26
CA TYR A 91 -7.43 27.58 4.61
C TYR A 91 -7.10 28.58 4.65
N MET A 92 -6.74 28.82 4.48
CA MET A 92 -6.39 29.60 4.55
C MET A 92 -6.59 30.42 4.15
N GLY A 93 -6.83 30.57 4.06
CA GLY A 93 -7.12 31.28 3.77
C GLY A 93 -7.15 32.10 3.87
N GLU A 94 -7.08 32.50 4.07
CA GLU A 94 -7.28 33.22 4.20
C GLU A 94 -7.34 33.70 3.98
#